data_04c42849c554efe3e1d5432fac8de7f9
#
_entry.id   04c42849c554efe3e1d5432fac8de7f9
#
_cell.length_a   1.000
_cell.length_b   1.000
_cell.length_c   1.000
_cell.angle_alpha   90.00
_cell.angle_beta   90.00
_cell.angle_gamma   90.00
#
_symmetry.space_group_name_H-M   'P 1'
#
loop_
_entity.id
_entity.type
_entity.pdbx_description
1 polymer ?
#
loop_
_entity_poly.entity_id
_entity_poly.type
_entity_poly.pdbx_seq_one_letter_code
_entity_poly.pdbx_strand_id
1 'polypeptide(L)'
;MPNGSYARIVEKLRPESIQPGEIVDLDGNVLGPHDGIINYTVGQRRGLDIGGQAEALYVIRLEPETQRVVAGPREALAVPSVTLLEGNWLAAPLNSAKVDCAVKIRSTMEPEPASVRATGDGRVEVTFAEPQYGVSPGQACVAYDGDRVPVSYTHLTLPTIYSV
;
A
#
# COMPACT_ATOMS: atom_id res chain seq x y z
N MET A 1 -23.02 14.89 5.04
CA MET A 1 -21.64 14.38 5.11
C MET A 1 -21.53 13.45 6.30
N PRO A 2 -21.39 12.11 6.15
CA PRO A 2 -21.37 11.19 7.29
C PRO A 2 -19.95 10.90 7.79
N ASN A 3 -19.13 11.93 8.02
CA ASN A 3 -17.78 11.74 8.53
C ASN A 3 -17.67 11.54 10.06
N GLY A 4 -18.75 11.76 10.80
CA GLY A 4 -18.71 11.64 12.27
C GLY A 4 -18.79 10.23 12.83
N SER A 5 -19.29 9.26 12.05
CA SER A 5 -19.53 7.90 12.54
C SER A 5 -18.28 7.00 12.42
N TYR A 6 -17.51 7.15 11.36
CA TYR A 6 -16.33 6.31 11.12
C TYR A 6 -15.19 6.65 12.10
N ALA A 7 -14.89 7.95 12.28
CA ALA A 7 -13.90 8.40 13.24
C ALA A 7 -14.19 7.88 14.67
N ARG A 8 -15.46 7.92 15.11
CA ARG A 8 -15.89 7.41 16.42
C ARG A 8 -15.73 5.89 16.56
N ILE A 9 -15.88 5.14 15.50
CA ILE A 9 -15.68 3.68 15.51
C ILE A 9 -14.19 3.35 15.63
N VAL A 10 -13.35 4.03 14.89
CA VAL A 10 -11.90 3.85 14.95
C VAL A 10 -11.34 4.32 16.29
N GLU A 11 -11.85 5.43 16.83
CA GLU A 11 -11.53 5.93 18.18
C GLU A 11 -11.74 4.87 19.29
N LYS A 12 -12.80 4.07 19.16
CA LYS A 12 -13.09 2.97 20.09
C LYS A 12 -12.23 1.72 19.88
N LEU A 13 -11.82 1.45 18.63
CA LEU A 13 -11.10 0.24 18.27
C LEU A 13 -9.57 0.40 18.34
N ARG A 14 -9.07 1.62 18.08
CA ARG A 14 -7.65 1.96 18.12
C ARG A 14 -7.43 3.39 18.61
N PRO A 15 -7.56 3.66 19.91
CA PRO A 15 -7.41 5.00 20.49
C PRO A 15 -6.02 5.60 20.24
N GLU A 16 -5.00 4.76 20.06
CA GLU A 16 -3.64 5.19 19.72
C GLU A 16 -3.54 5.88 18.36
N SER A 17 -4.46 5.63 17.42
CA SER A 17 -4.41 6.21 16.06
C SER A 17 -4.84 7.67 15.98
N ILE A 18 -5.43 8.21 17.06
CA ILE A 18 -5.83 9.63 17.20
C ILE A 18 -4.86 10.44 18.05
N GLN A 19 -3.75 9.84 18.47
CA GLN A 19 -2.73 10.60 19.21
C GLN A 19 -1.97 11.53 18.27
N PRO A 20 -1.67 12.77 18.72
CA PRO A 20 -0.80 13.66 17.98
C PRO A 20 0.58 13.02 17.76
N GLY A 21 1.19 13.37 16.64
CA GLY A 21 2.52 12.88 16.29
C GLY A 21 3.21 13.80 15.29
N GLU A 22 4.19 13.27 14.61
CA GLU A 22 5.05 14.04 13.72
C GLU A 22 4.93 13.54 12.27
N ILE A 23 4.93 14.48 11.34
CA ILE A 23 5.20 14.21 9.93
C ILE A 23 6.71 14.31 9.74
N VAL A 24 7.33 13.26 9.24
CA VAL A 24 8.78 13.20 9.01
C VAL A 24 9.06 12.93 7.52
N ASP A 25 10.25 13.29 7.06
CA ASP A 25 10.74 12.89 5.75
C ASP A 25 11.28 11.45 5.75
N LEU A 26 11.83 11.00 4.62
CA LEU A 26 12.39 9.65 4.48
C LEU A 26 13.64 9.43 5.36
N ASP A 27 14.34 10.50 5.72
CA ASP A 27 15.52 10.48 6.58
C ASP A 27 15.19 10.62 8.08
N GLY A 28 13.89 10.84 8.39
CA GLY A 28 13.39 10.99 9.76
C GLY A 28 13.43 12.42 10.30
N ASN A 29 13.73 13.41 9.46
CA ASN A 29 13.67 14.82 9.87
C ASN A 29 12.21 15.27 10.01
N VAL A 30 11.91 15.99 11.08
CA VAL A 30 10.56 16.47 11.36
C VAL A 30 10.20 17.60 10.41
N LEU A 31 9.08 17.42 9.70
CA LEU A 31 8.51 18.40 8.78
C LEU A 31 7.37 19.21 9.42
N GLY A 32 6.65 18.62 10.38
CA GLY A 32 5.55 19.25 11.08
C GLY A 32 4.80 18.31 12.01
N PRO A 33 3.87 18.82 12.82
CA PRO A 33 3.02 18.02 13.68
C PRO A 33 1.77 17.53 12.92
N HIS A 34 1.07 16.52 13.48
CA HIS A 34 -0.27 16.11 13.09
C HIS A 34 -1.13 15.70 14.29
N ASP A 35 -2.45 15.74 14.14
CA ASP A 35 -3.43 15.43 15.20
C ASP A 35 -3.86 13.96 15.26
N GLY A 36 -3.23 13.08 14.51
CA GLY A 36 -3.50 11.65 14.48
C GLY A 36 -3.29 11.03 13.11
N ILE A 37 -2.64 9.87 13.08
CA ILE A 37 -2.33 9.14 11.82
C ILE A 37 -3.58 8.69 11.05
N ILE A 38 -4.72 8.57 11.73
CA ILE A 38 -6.02 8.21 11.14
C ILE A 38 -6.47 9.17 10.04
N ASN A 39 -5.99 10.42 10.06
CA ASN A 39 -6.34 11.45 9.10
C ASN A 39 -5.56 11.32 7.78
N TYR A 40 -4.64 10.37 7.70
CA TYR A 40 -3.73 10.21 6.57
C TYR A 40 -3.91 8.86 5.88
N THR A 41 -3.67 8.86 4.58
CA THR A 41 -3.73 7.67 3.73
C THR A 41 -2.49 7.62 2.84
N VAL A 42 -1.89 6.46 2.65
CA VAL A 42 -0.74 6.27 1.74
C VAL A 42 -1.09 6.78 0.34
N GLY A 43 -0.21 7.60 -0.22
CA GLY A 43 -0.43 8.29 -1.49
C GLY A 43 -1.15 9.64 -1.40
N GLN A 44 -1.61 10.04 -0.21
CA GLN A 44 -2.25 11.34 0.00
C GLN A 44 -1.23 12.46 -0.20
N ARG A 45 -1.63 13.49 -0.97
CA ARG A 45 -0.84 14.71 -1.22
C ARG A 45 -1.35 15.91 -0.44
N ARG A 46 -2.69 16.03 -0.30
CA ARG A 46 -3.34 17.21 0.30
C ARG A 46 -3.52 17.04 1.80
N GLY A 47 -3.52 18.15 2.54
CA GLY A 47 -3.78 18.14 3.98
C GLY A 47 -2.60 17.61 4.82
N LEU A 48 -1.39 17.69 4.30
CA LEU A 48 -0.18 17.48 5.09
C LEU A 48 0.18 18.72 5.92
N ASP A 49 -0.27 19.90 5.48
CA ASP A 49 -0.09 21.22 6.12
C ASP A 49 1.36 21.53 6.53
N ILE A 50 2.30 20.95 5.79
CA ILE A 50 3.74 21.19 5.91
C ILE A 50 4.17 22.24 4.88
N GLY A 51 4.58 23.42 5.38
CA GLY A 51 5.04 24.52 4.55
C GLY A 51 6.52 24.42 4.19
N GLY A 52 6.93 25.21 3.18
CA GLY A 52 8.36 25.40 2.88
C GLY A 52 9.03 24.34 2.04
N GLN A 53 8.30 23.38 1.50
CA GLN A 53 8.86 22.32 0.64
C GLN A 53 8.94 22.80 -0.81
N ALA A 54 10.08 22.56 -1.48
CA ALA A 54 10.29 22.90 -2.88
C ALA A 54 9.48 22.01 -3.83
N GLU A 55 9.19 20.78 -3.41
CA GLU A 55 8.46 19.78 -4.19
C GLU A 55 7.23 19.26 -3.44
N ALA A 56 6.28 18.70 -4.19
CA ALA A 56 5.09 18.12 -3.61
C ALA A 56 5.43 16.82 -2.87
N LEU A 57 5.08 16.76 -1.60
CA LEU A 57 5.22 15.57 -0.77
C LEU A 57 3.93 14.74 -0.74
N TYR A 58 4.11 13.46 -0.56
CA TYR A 58 3.07 12.43 -0.47
C TYR A 58 3.27 11.60 0.80
N VAL A 59 2.19 11.13 1.38
CA VAL A 59 2.27 10.13 2.46
C VAL A 59 2.81 8.83 1.89
N ILE A 60 4.00 8.44 2.33
CA ILE A 60 4.68 7.23 1.87
C ILE A 60 4.27 6.03 2.72
N ARG A 61 4.25 6.19 4.04
CA ARG A 61 3.81 5.16 5.00
C ARG A 61 3.32 5.79 6.29
N LEU A 62 2.57 5.01 7.04
CA LEU A 62 2.12 5.34 8.38
C LEU A 62 2.82 4.41 9.37
N GLU A 63 3.33 4.96 10.45
CA GLU A 63 4.02 4.24 11.52
C GLU A 63 3.20 4.34 12.83
N PRO A 64 2.25 3.43 13.06
CA PRO A 64 1.37 3.51 14.23
C PRO A 64 2.12 3.42 15.56
N GLU A 65 3.20 2.64 15.61
CA GLU A 65 3.98 2.41 16.83
C GLU A 65 4.70 3.68 17.30
N THR A 66 5.14 4.52 16.37
CA THR A 66 5.86 5.77 16.66
C THR A 66 4.98 7.00 16.47
N GLN A 67 3.71 6.82 16.08
CA GLN A 67 2.78 7.90 15.75
C GLN A 67 3.34 8.84 14.66
N ARG A 68 4.02 8.28 13.65
CA ARG A 68 4.64 9.07 12.57
C ARG A 68 3.94 8.87 11.25
N VAL A 69 3.83 9.96 10.51
CA VAL A 69 3.47 9.98 9.09
C VAL A 69 4.74 10.26 8.31
N VAL A 70 5.20 9.29 7.52
CA VAL A 70 6.39 9.49 6.69
C VAL A 70 5.94 10.05 5.35
N ALA A 71 6.47 11.22 5.00
CA ALA A 71 6.20 11.92 3.75
C ALA A 71 7.46 11.95 2.87
N GLY A 72 7.26 11.93 1.56
CA GLY A 72 8.35 11.92 0.60
C GLY A 72 7.90 12.27 -0.81
N PRO A 73 8.83 12.33 -1.77
CA PRO A 73 8.52 12.56 -3.17
C PRO A 73 7.68 11.42 -3.74
N ARG A 74 6.98 11.69 -4.86
CA ARG A 74 6.10 10.70 -5.50
C ARG A 74 6.80 9.39 -5.86
N GLU A 75 8.04 9.48 -6.25
CA GLU A 75 8.90 8.35 -6.65
C GLU A 75 9.08 7.33 -5.53
N ALA A 76 9.06 7.78 -4.28
CA ALA A 76 9.11 6.90 -3.11
C ALA A 76 7.85 6.04 -2.90
N LEU A 77 6.75 6.35 -3.62
CA LEU A 77 5.55 5.51 -3.68
C LEU A 77 5.64 4.39 -4.71
N ALA A 78 6.70 4.35 -5.51
CA ALA A 78 6.86 3.36 -6.56
C ALA A 78 7.13 1.97 -5.97
N VAL A 79 6.22 1.03 -6.19
CA VAL A 79 6.29 -0.34 -5.69
C VAL A 79 6.51 -1.28 -6.88
N PRO A 80 7.72 -1.86 -7.04
CA PRO A 80 8.03 -2.76 -8.15
C PRO A 80 7.45 -4.17 -7.97
N SER A 81 7.21 -4.59 -6.72
CA SER A 81 6.65 -5.91 -6.43
C SER A 81 5.83 -5.91 -5.15
N VAL A 82 4.95 -6.89 -5.02
CA VAL A 82 4.14 -7.10 -3.82
C VAL A 82 4.09 -8.58 -3.48
N THR A 83 3.91 -8.88 -2.20
CA THR A 83 3.62 -10.24 -1.75
C THR A 83 2.15 -10.36 -1.39
N LEU A 84 1.52 -11.41 -1.85
CA LEU A 84 0.13 -11.72 -1.62
C LEU A 84 0.01 -12.86 -0.62
N LEU A 85 -0.91 -12.72 0.32
CA LEU A 85 -1.30 -13.74 1.28
C LEU A 85 -2.70 -14.25 0.95
N GLU A 86 -2.99 -15.50 1.31
CA GLU A 86 -4.35 -16.07 1.22
C GLU A 86 -4.96 -16.03 -0.18
N GLY A 87 -4.28 -16.67 -1.14
CA GLY A 87 -4.75 -16.77 -2.51
C GLY A 87 -5.96 -17.68 -2.68
N ASN A 88 -6.99 -17.20 -3.35
CA ASN A 88 -8.08 -18.02 -3.87
C ASN A 88 -7.74 -18.44 -5.30
N TRP A 89 -7.34 -19.69 -5.48
CA TRP A 89 -6.99 -20.26 -6.77
C TRP A 89 -8.26 -20.75 -7.49
N LEU A 90 -8.59 -20.12 -8.60
CA LEU A 90 -9.70 -20.51 -9.48
C LEU A 90 -9.23 -21.41 -10.62
N ALA A 91 -7.92 -21.53 -10.81
CA ALA A 91 -7.26 -22.46 -11.72
C ALA A 91 -6.25 -23.33 -10.96
N ALA A 92 -5.60 -24.27 -11.65
CA ALA A 92 -4.56 -25.08 -11.02
C ALA A 92 -3.48 -24.18 -10.39
N PRO A 93 -3.03 -24.49 -9.15
CA PRO A 93 -1.98 -23.70 -8.48
C PRO A 93 -0.74 -23.60 -9.36
N LEU A 94 -0.13 -22.41 -9.39
CA LEU A 94 1.15 -22.22 -10.06
C LEU A 94 2.19 -23.16 -9.42
N ASN A 95 2.76 -24.04 -10.20
CA ASN A 95 4.03 -24.64 -9.86
C ASN A 95 5.02 -23.47 -9.73
N SER A 96 6.07 -23.59 -8.93
CA SER A 96 7.05 -22.53 -8.59
C SER A 96 7.61 -21.74 -9.78
N ALA A 97 7.14 -21.96 -10.98
CA ALA A 97 7.47 -21.25 -12.20
C ALA A 97 6.86 -19.83 -12.18
N LYS A 98 7.61 -18.89 -12.68
CA LYS A 98 7.14 -17.51 -12.94
C LYS A 98 6.17 -17.56 -14.14
N VAL A 99 5.00 -16.95 -13.99
CA VAL A 99 3.97 -16.88 -15.04
C VAL A 99 3.65 -15.43 -15.32
N ASP A 100 3.74 -15.05 -16.59
CA ASP A 100 3.36 -13.74 -17.04
C ASP A 100 1.83 -13.63 -17.13
N CYS A 101 1.29 -12.53 -16.64
CA CYS A 101 -0.15 -12.25 -16.59
C CYS A 101 -0.39 -10.74 -16.56
N ALA A 102 -1.65 -10.33 -16.55
CA ALA A 102 -2.01 -8.96 -16.20
C ALA A 102 -2.57 -8.94 -14.78
N VAL A 103 -2.26 -7.89 -14.01
CA VAL A 103 -2.66 -7.79 -12.61
C VAL A 103 -3.38 -6.49 -12.33
N LYS A 104 -4.44 -6.58 -11.54
CA LYS A 104 -5.24 -5.44 -11.09
C LYS A 104 -5.22 -5.40 -9.56
N ILE A 105 -4.74 -4.29 -9.00
CA ILE A 105 -4.65 -4.07 -7.55
C ILE A 105 -5.70 -3.09 -7.02
N ARG A 106 -6.50 -2.49 -7.91
CA ARG A 106 -7.62 -1.60 -7.58
C ARG A 106 -8.75 -1.79 -8.58
N SER A 107 -9.98 -1.64 -8.12
CA SER A 107 -11.18 -1.80 -8.96
C SER A 107 -11.24 -0.82 -10.14
N THR A 108 -10.68 0.36 -9.98
CA THR A 108 -10.72 1.46 -10.95
C THR A 108 -9.55 1.49 -11.93
N MET A 109 -8.53 0.62 -11.78
CA MET A 109 -7.40 0.57 -12.71
C MET A 109 -7.64 -0.48 -13.80
N GLU A 110 -7.03 -0.29 -14.95
CA GLU A 110 -6.90 -1.36 -15.95
C GLU A 110 -5.88 -2.41 -15.48
N PRO A 111 -6.00 -3.66 -15.91
CA PRO A 111 -5.00 -4.69 -15.63
C PRO A 111 -3.64 -4.31 -16.23
N GLU A 112 -2.58 -4.35 -15.44
CA GLU A 112 -1.23 -4.00 -15.84
C GLU A 112 -0.36 -5.25 -16.00
N PRO A 113 0.56 -5.28 -16.98
CA PRO A 113 1.46 -6.40 -17.18
C PRO A 113 2.31 -6.69 -15.94
N ALA A 114 2.33 -7.94 -15.52
CA ALA A 114 3.07 -8.40 -14.37
C ALA A 114 3.43 -9.87 -14.53
N SER A 115 4.22 -10.37 -13.60
CA SER A 115 4.47 -11.80 -13.46
C SER A 115 4.19 -12.23 -12.03
N VAL A 116 3.68 -13.44 -11.88
CA VAL A 116 3.37 -14.03 -10.59
C VAL A 116 4.19 -15.29 -10.37
N ARG A 117 4.64 -15.51 -9.13
CA ARG A 117 5.41 -16.67 -8.72
C ARG A 117 4.98 -17.14 -7.33
N ALA A 118 4.66 -18.42 -7.19
CA ALA A 118 4.44 -19.01 -5.87
C ALA A 118 5.79 -19.17 -5.12
N THR A 119 5.84 -18.77 -3.86
CA THR A 119 7.06 -18.81 -3.03
C THR A 119 7.19 -20.08 -2.18
N GLY A 120 6.24 -21.01 -2.30
CA GLY A 120 6.30 -22.31 -1.61
C GLY A 120 5.78 -22.34 -0.18
N ASP A 121 5.54 -21.18 0.41
CA ASP A 121 5.00 -20.98 1.77
C ASP A 121 3.52 -20.54 1.77
N GLY A 122 2.83 -20.76 0.66
CA GLY A 122 1.44 -20.32 0.45
C GLY A 122 1.31 -18.86 0.02
N ARG A 123 2.42 -18.15 -0.14
CA ARG A 123 2.47 -16.77 -0.63
C ARG A 123 2.70 -16.73 -2.13
N VAL A 124 2.37 -15.60 -2.72
CA VAL A 124 2.66 -15.32 -4.12
C VAL A 124 3.34 -13.96 -4.23
N GLU A 125 4.44 -13.93 -4.93
CA GLU A 125 5.12 -12.71 -5.32
C GLU A 125 4.58 -12.24 -6.67
N VAL A 126 4.17 -10.99 -6.76
CA VAL A 126 3.81 -10.29 -7.99
C VAL A 126 4.87 -9.27 -8.28
N THR A 127 5.49 -9.36 -9.46
CA THR A 127 6.44 -8.37 -9.97
C THR A 127 5.76 -7.63 -11.13
N PHE A 128 5.61 -6.32 -10.99
CA PHE A 128 5.03 -5.48 -12.04
C PHE A 128 6.05 -5.17 -13.13
N ALA A 129 5.60 -5.06 -14.38
CA ALA A 129 6.46 -4.60 -15.48
C ALA A 129 6.86 -3.13 -15.29
N GLU A 130 5.91 -2.31 -14.81
CA GLU A 130 6.14 -0.92 -14.42
C GLU A 130 5.76 -0.74 -12.95
N PRO A 131 6.58 -0.03 -12.13
CA PRO A 131 6.27 0.15 -10.71
C PRO A 131 4.89 0.78 -10.48
N GLN A 132 4.15 0.27 -9.51
CA GLN A 132 2.81 0.76 -9.17
C GLN A 132 2.88 1.78 -8.04
N TYR A 133 2.00 2.80 -8.12
CA TYR A 133 1.95 3.88 -7.14
C TYR A 133 0.71 3.77 -6.24
N GLY A 134 0.86 4.16 -4.96
CA GLY A 134 -0.23 4.17 -4.00
C GLY A 134 -0.78 2.78 -3.69
N VAL A 135 0.09 1.80 -3.68
CA VAL A 135 -0.21 0.44 -3.21
C VAL A 135 -0.26 0.46 -1.69
N SER A 136 -1.32 -0.11 -1.12
CA SER A 136 -1.50 -0.15 0.33
C SER A 136 -1.74 -1.58 0.81
N PRO A 137 -1.27 -1.94 2.01
CA PRO A 137 -1.58 -3.23 2.61
C PRO A 137 -3.10 -3.45 2.73
N GLY A 138 -3.54 -4.69 2.62
CA GLY A 138 -4.95 -5.07 2.71
C GLY A 138 -5.77 -4.86 1.43
N GLN A 139 -5.19 -4.36 0.36
CA GLN A 139 -5.86 -4.29 -0.94
C GLN A 139 -5.98 -5.68 -1.57
N ALA A 140 -7.05 -5.86 -2.37
CA ALA A 140 -7.20 -7.04 -3.20
C ALA A 140 -6.28 -6.97 -4.42
N CYS A 141 -5.80 -8.12 -4.87
CA CYS A 141 -5.04 -8.27 -6.10
C CYS A 141 -5.68 -9.37 -6.94
N VAL A 142 -5.96 -9.09 -8.20
CA VAL A 142 -6.55 -10.05 -9.14
C VAL A 142 -5.63 -10.21 -10.33
N ALA A 143 -5.23 -11.46 -10.63
CA ALA A 143 -4.47 -11.77 -11.83
C ALA A 143 -5.40 -12.23 -12.95
N TYR A 144 -5.06 -11.88 -14.17
CA TYR A 144 -5.79 -12.17 -15.40
C TYR A 144 -4.88 -12.86 -16.41
N ASP A 145 -5.37 -13.92 -17.01
CA ASP A 145 -4.80 -14.56 -18.18
C ASP A 145 -5.83 -14.44 -19.33
N GLY A 146 -5.71 -13.37 -20.10
CA GLY A 146 -6.76 -12.91 -21.01
C GLY A 146 -8.05 -12.60 -20.24
N ASP A 147 -9.16 -13.23 -20.63
CA ASP A 147 -10.48 -13.04 -19.96
C ASP A 147 -10.68 -13.97 -18.74
N ARG A 148 -9.68 -14.76 -18.38
CA ARG A 148 -9.75 -15.68 -17.25
C ARG A 148 -9.12 -15.06 -16.02
N VAL A 149 -9.68 -15.34 -14.85
CA VAL A 149 -9.12 -14.99 -13.54
C VAL A 149 -8.56 -16.27 -12.90
N PRO A 150 -7.28 -16.59 -13.11
CA PRO A 150 -6.68 -17.78 -12.52
C PRO A 150 -6.57 -17.71 -11.00
N VAL A 151 -6.43 -16.51 -10.45
CA VAL A 151 -6.25 -16.31 -9.01
C VAL A 151 -6.67 -14.91 -8.56
N SER A 152 -7.27 -14.82 -7.38
CA SER A 152 -7.53 -13.58 -6.67
C SER A 152 -6.98 -13.68 -5.24
N TYR A 153 -6.49 -12.55 -4.72
CA TYR A 153 -5.93 -12.44 -3.38
C TYR A 153 -6.57 -11.28 -2.64
N THR A 154 -6.80 -11.44 -1.34
CA THR A 154 -7.46 -10.44 -0.52
C THR A 154 -6.52 -9.61 0.34
N HIS A 155 -5.29 -10.09 0.59
CA HIS A 155 -4.34 -9.40 1.47
C HIS A 155 -3.01 -9.18 0.76
N LEU A 156 -2.78 -7.92 0.41
CA LEU A 156 -1.56 -7.44 -0.19
C LEU A 156 -0.62 -6.98 0.92
N THR A 157 0.61 -7.49 0.94
CA THR A 157 1.66 -7.00 1.81
C THR A 157 2.74 -6.33 0.97
N LEU A 158 3.19 -5.16 1.41
CA LEU A 158 4.32 -4.49 0.79
C LEU A 158 5.62 -5.13 1.28
N PRO A 159 6.65 -5.21 0.43
CA PRO A 159 7.97 -5.55 0.91
C PRO A 159 8.38 -4.54 1.98
N THR A 160 8.91 -5.02 3.09
CA THR A 160 9.52 -4.14 4.10
C THR A 160 10.78 -3.58 3.45
N ILE A 161 10.75 -2.31 3.07
CA ILE A 161 11.94 -1.61 2.59
C ILE A 161 12.77 -1.35 3.84
N TYR A 162 13.70 -2.24 4.14
CA TYR A 162 14.81 -1.93 5.03
C TYR A 162 15.72 -0.99 4.25
N SER A 163 15.72 0.29 4.62
CA SER A 163 16.79 1.19 4.22
C SER A 163 18.08 0.63 4.78
N VAL A 164 19.02 0.29 3.91
CA VAL A 164 20.42 -0.02 4.25
C VAL A 164 21.13 1.28 4.50
#